data_7c8c9aa0646ec3e0f4e6ec25163595a6
#
_entry.id   7c8c9aa0646ec3e0f4e6ec25163595a6
#
_cell.length_a   1.000
_cell.length_b   1.000
_cell.length_c   1.000
_cell.angle_alpha   90.00
_cell.angle_beta   90.00
_cell.angle_gamma   90.00
#
_symmetry.space_group_name_H-M   'P 1'
#
loop_
_entity.id
_entity.type
_entity.pdbx_description
1 polymer ?
#
loop_
_entity_poly.entity_id
_entity_poly.type
_entity_poly.pdbx_seq_one_letter_code
_entity_poly.pdbx_strand_id
1 'polypeptide(L)'
;MDQINVYRDIQKIEGLIRQCLPIPQKLYKVTRRLKTKEEVEQYFPWFIAFVDVTEQPISRPENRLRRRIYYSGKRKKHTVKNLYTVNEDSIIIYKSKHKQIGKKHDYNIYKKNHPKLPKDVMSMFDLGF
;
A
#
# COMPACT_ATOMS: atom_id res chain seq x y z
N MET A 1 -17.84 20.86 -14.16
CA MET A 1 -16.45 21.08 -13.68
C MET A 1 -15.50 20.59 -14.75
N ASP A 2 -14.67 21.47 -15.28
CA ASP A 2 -13.75 21.11 -16.38
C ASP A 2 -12.60 20.27 -15.83
N GLN A 3 -12.34 19.11 -16.44
CA GLN A 3 -11.30 18.17 -16.02
C GLN A 3 -9.90 18.80 -16.00
N ILE A 4 -9.64 19.76 -16.89
CA ILE A 4 -8.37 20.47 -16.99
C ILE A 4 -8.15 21.36 -15.76
N ASN A 5 -9.17 22.02 -15.29
CA ASN A 5 -9.09 22.87 -14.09
C ASN A 5 -8.87 22.04 -12.82
N VAL A 6 -9.57 20.90 -12.69
CA VAL A 6 -9.35 19.96 -11.57
C VAL A 6 -7.92 19.46 -11.55
N TYR A 7 -7.33 19.09 -12.68
CA TYR A 7 -5.94 18.64 -12.74
C TYR A 7 -4.95 19.73 -12.30
N ARG A 8 -5.15 20.98 -12.77
CA ARG A 8 -4.32 22.12 -12.38
C ARG A 8 -4.41 22.42 -10.88
N ASP A 9 -5.61 22.31 -10.31
CA ASP A 9 -5.81 22.54 -8.87
C ASP A 9 -5.16 21.44 -8.03
N ILE A 10 -5.24 20.17 -8.47
CA ILE A 10 -4.52 19.07 -7.82
C ILE A 10 -3.01 19.33 -7.83
N GLN A 11 -2.43 19.76 -8.94
CA GLN A 11 -1.00 20.05 -9.01
C GLN A 11 -0.57 21.21 -8.10
N LYS A 12 -1.38 22.26 -8.01
CA LYS A 12 -1.11 23.36 -7.06
C LYS A 12 -1.15 22.89 -5.61
N ILE A 13 -2.18 22.13 -5.24
CA ILE A 13 -2.34 21.59 -3.89
C ILE A 13 -1.22 20.61 -3.56
N GLU A 14 -0.84 19.75 -4.48
CA GLU A 14 0.30 18.83 -4.30
C GLU A 14 1.61 19.58 -4.01
N GLY A 15 1.86 20.69 -4.73
CA GLY A 15 3.01 21.56 -4.50
C GLY A 15 3.00 22.18 -3.09
N LEU A 16 1.86 22.67 -2.63
CA LEU A 16 1.69 23.23 -1.29
C LEU A 16 1.86 22.16 -0.19
N ILE A 17 1.27 20.98 -0.38
CA ILE A 17 1.42 19.86 0.56
C ILE A 17 2.89 19.46 0.70
N ARG A 18 3.64 19.42 -0.40
CA ARG A 18 5.08 19.10 -0.38
C ARG A 18 5.91 20.15 0.37
N GLN A 19 5.49 21.40 0.38
CA GLN A 19 6.15 22.46 1.14
C GLN A 19 5.81 22.43 2.63
N CYS A 20 4.55 22.09 2.96
CA CYS A 20 4.04 22.10 4.33
C CYS A 20 4.37 20.82 5.11
N LEU A 21 4.49 19.68 4.45
CA LEU A 21 4.84 18.43 5.10
C LEU A 21 6.36 18.25 5.08
N PRO A 22 7.02 18.20 6.25
CA PRO A 22 8.44 17.86 6.34
C PRO A 22 8.61 16.37 6.01
N ILE A 23 8.50 16.01 4.74
CA ILE A 23 8.85 14.67 4.29
C ILE A 23 10.36 14.58 4.32
N PRO A 24 10.98 13.81 5.23
CA PRO A 24 12.42 13.67 5.27
C PRO A 24 12.91 13.20 3.89
N GLN A 25 13.74 13.99 3.23
CA GLN A 25 14.27 13.63 1.90
C GLN A 25 14.98 12.26 1.89
N LYS A 26 15.53 11.86 3.05
CA LYS A 26 16.14 10.55 3.27
C LYS A 26 15.12 9.40 3.16
N LEU A 27 13.92 9.54 3.73
CA LEU A 27 12.85 8.53 3.62
C LEU A 27 12.38 8.34 2.18
N TYR A 28 12.31 9.40 1.39
CA TYR A 28 11.91 9.31 -0.01
C TYR A 28 12.87 8.48 -0.88
N LYS A 29 14.17 8.53 -0.60
CA LYS A 29 15.18 7.69 -1.28
C LYS A 29 15.19 6.25 -0.76
N VAL A 30 14.98 6.07 0.53
CA VAL A 30 15.04 4.78 1.22
C VAL A 30 13.83 3.90 0.91
N THR A 31 12.62 4.47 0.92
CA THR A 31 11.38 3.71 0.66
C THR A 31 11.30 3.12 -0.75
N ARG A 32 12.08 3.60 -1.68
CA ARG A 32 12.08 3.06 -3.04
C ARG A 32 12.83 1.74 -3.19
N ARG A 33 13.84 1.42 -2.36
CA ARG A 33 14.70 0.25 -2.62
C ARG A 33 15.51 -0.25 -1.41
N LEU A 34 14.91 -0.44 -0.25
CA LEU A 34 15.60 -1.25 0.75
C LEU A 34 15.75 -2.68 0.21
N LYS A 35 16.92 -3.05 -0.25
CA LYS A 35 17.18 -4.33 -0.90
C LYS A 35 17.82 -5.34 0.02
N THR A 36 18.54 -4.88 1.04
CA THR A 36 19.31 -5.73 1.95
C THR A 36 18.84 -5.57 3.38
N LYS A 37 19.14 -6.57 4.20
CA LYS A 37 18.87 -6.56 5.64
C LYS A 37 19.58 -5.41 6.33
N GLU A 38 20.83 -5.20 5.99
CA GLU A 38 21.70 -4.17 6.56
C GLU A 38 21.17 -2.76 6.29
N GLU A 39 20.65 -2.52 5.08
CA GLU A 39 19.99 -1.25 4.76
C GLU A 39 18.74 -1.03 5.62
N VAL A 40 17.94 -2.07 5.85
CA VAL A 40 16.75 -1.96 6.70
C VAL A 40 17.13 -1.71 8.14
N GLU A 41 18.10 -2.43 8.71
CA GLU A 41 18.58 -2.25 10.07
C GLU A 41 19.21 -0.87 10.31
N GLN A 42 19.93 -0.35 9.32
CA GLN A 42 20.55 0.98 9.41
C GLN A 42 19.52 2.11 9.52
N TYR A 43 18.39 2.00 8.79
CA TYR A 43 17.37 3.04 8.74
C TYR A 43 16.22 2.82 9.73
N PHE A 44 15.97 1.57 10.10
CA PHE A 44 14.89 1.18 10.99
C PHE A 44 15.38 0.10 11.98
N PRO A 45 16.28 0.45 12.90
CA PRO A 45 16.74 -0.50 13.91
C PRO A 45 15.57 -0.92 14.80
N TRP A 46 15.41 -2.23 15.03
CA TRP A 46 14.42 -2.80 15.96
C TRP A 46 12.95 -2.54 15.63
N PHE A 47 12.59 -2.36 14.36
CA PHE A 47 11.21 -2.08 14.00
C PHE A 47 10.33 -3.33 13.98
N ILE A 48 9.05 -3.12 14.30
CA ILE A 48 8.00 -4.11 14.11
C ILE A 48 7.26 -3.76 12.81
N ALA A 49 7.05 -4.77 11.98
CA ALA A 49 6.33 -4.60 10.72
C ALA A 49 4.86 -4.98 10.90
N PHE A 50 3.94 -4.03 10.74
CA PHE A 50 2.51 -4.29 10.70
C PHE A 50 2.09 -4.46 9.25
N VAL A 51 1.45 -5.59 8.95
CA VAL A 51 1.05 -5.96 7.59
C VAL A 51 -0.46 -6.02 7.50
N ASP A 52 -1.03 -5.25 6.57
CA ASP A 52 -2.47 -5.22 6.32
C ASP A 52 -2.80 -5.15 4.83
N VAL A 53 -3.98 -5.60 4.47
CA VAL A 53 -4.51 -5.54 3.10
C VAL A 53 -5.71 -4.61 3.06
N THR A 54 -5.50 -3.44 2.51
CA THR A 54 -6.56 -2.44 2.34
C THR A 54 -7.38 -2.70 1.08
N GLU A 55 -8.70 -2.71 1.24
CA GLU A 55 -9.67 -2.83 0.15
C GLU A 55 -10.18 -1.45 -0.29
N GLN A 56 -9.98 -1.10 -1.57
CA GLN A 56 -10.47 0.15 -2.16
C GLN A 56 -11.62 -0.12 -3.12
N PRO A 57 -12.78 0.55 -2.97
CA PRO A 57 -13.88 0.44 -3.91
C PRO A 57 -13.46 0.98 -5.29
N ILE A 58 -13.97 0.35 -6.33
CA ILE A 58 -13.82 0.77 -7.72
C ILE A 58 -15.19 0.84 -8.39
N SER A 59 -15.30 1.61 -9.46
CA SER A 59 -16.48 1.60 -10.31
C SER A 59 -16.76 0.19 -10.83
N ARG A 60 -18.04 -0.11 -11.00
CA ARG A 60 -18.45 -1.42 -11.52
C ARG A 60 -17.86 -1.66 -12.91
N PRO A 61 -17.04 -2.71 -13.11
CA PRO A 61 -16.48 -2.99 -14.42
C PRO A 61 -17.57 -3.34 -15.45
N GLU A 62 -17.42 -2.90 -16.68
CA GLU A 62 -18.34 -3.25 -17.78
C GLU A 62 -18.25 -4.73 -18.16
N ASN A 63 -17.04 -5.24 -18.21
CA ASN A 63 -16.79 -6.64 -18.58
C ASN A 63 -17.32 -7.62 -17.52
N ARG A 64 -18.13 -8.61 -17.92
CA ARG A 64 -18.76 -9.58 -17.03
C ARG A 64 -17.77 -10.40 -16.21
N LEU A 65 -16.64 -10.81 -16.80
CA LEU A 65 -15.60 -11.58 -16.09
C LEU A 65 -14.93 -10.70 -15.03
N ARG A 66 -14.58 -9.44 -15.36
CA ARG A 66 -14.01 -8.49 -14.42
C ARG A 66 -14.97 -8.20 -13.27
N ARG A 67 -16.28 -8.05 -13.52
CA ARG A 67 -17.27 -7.90 -12.46
C ARG A 67 -17.20 -9.04 -11.45
N ARG A 68 -17.12 -10.28 -11.92
CA ARG A 68 -17.06 -11.47 -11.06
C ARG A 68 -15.79 -11.53 -10.23
N ILE A 69 -14.63 -11.20 -10.79
CA ILE A 69 -13.34 -11.31 -10.08
C ILE A 69 -13.05 -10.14 -9.14
N TYR A 70 -13.57 -8.94 -9.43
CA TYR A 70 -13.38 -7.77 -8.56
C TYR A 70 -14.47 -7.63 -7.49
N TYR A 71 -15.50 -8.46 -7.50
CA TYR A 71 -16.54 -8.39 -6.49
C TYR A 71 -16.07 -8.93 -5.14
N SER A 72 -16.09 -8.06 -4.11
CA SER A 72 -15.83 -8.42 -2.72
C SER A 72 -17.12 -8.83 -2.04
N GLY A 73 -17.24 -10.12 -1.64
CA GLY A 73 -18.37 -10.59 -0.86
C GLY A 73 -18.49 -9.92 0.51
N LYS A 74 -17.36 -9.61 1.15
CA LYS A 74 -17.27 -8.90 2.43
C LYS A 74 -17.81 -7.47 2.32
N ARG A 75 -17.39 -6.72 1.31
CA ARG A 75 -17.77 -5.31 1.12
C ARG A 75 -19.04 -5.10 0.30
N LYS A 76 -19.59 -6.15 -0.32
CA LYS A 76 -20.74 -6.08 -1.24
C LYS A 76 -20.55 -5.09 -2.39
N LYS A 77 -19.31 -4.85 -2.80
CA LYS A 77 -18.89 -3.88 -3.84
C LYS A 77 -17.75 -4.46 -4.67
N HIS A 78 -17.48 -3.82 -5.82
CA HIS A 78 -16.29 -4.13 -6.60
C HIS A 78 -15.10 -3.40 -5.98
N THR A 79 -14.04 -4.12 -5.70
CA THR A 79 -12.87 -3.61 -4.99
C THR A 79 -11.57 -4.10 -5.60
N VAL A 80 -10.51 -3.35 -5.33
CA VAL A 80 -9.13 -3.77 -5.51
C VAL A 80 -8.44 -3.77 -4.16
N LYS A 81 -7.47 -4.66 -3.98
CA LYS A 81 -6.72 -4.81 -2.75
C LYS A 81 -5.26 -4.41 -2.95
N ASN A 82 -4.70 -3.75 -1.95
CA ASN A 82 -3.28 -3.44 -1.88
C ASN A 82 -2.74 -3.92 -0.53
N LEU A 83 -1.60 -4.57 -0.55
CA LEU A 83 -0.87 -4.92 0.66
C LEU A 83 0.00 -3.74 1.07
N TYR A 84 -0.07 -3.35 2.31
CA TYR A 84 0.79 -2.35 2.94
C TYR A 84 1.55 -2.98 4.10
N THR A 85 2.75 -2.50 4.31
CA THR A 85 3.51 -2.76 5.53
C THR A 85 3.90 -1.41 6.12
N VAL A 86 3.63 -1.22 7.39
CA VAL A 86 3.96 0.00 8.13
C VAL A 86 4.83 -0.34 9.33
N ASN A 87 5.63 0.62 9.78
CA ASN A 87 6.36 0.51 11.03
C ASN A 87 5.55 1.06 12.21
N GLU A 88 6.14 1.04 13.40
CA GLU A 88 5.52 1.55 14.64
C GLU A 88 5.14 3.03 14.56
N ASP A 89 5.88 3.83 13.80
CA ASP A 89 5.61 5.26 13.58
C ASP A 89 4.53 5.52 12.53
N SER A 90 3.79 4.47 12.12
CA SER A 90 2.78 4.53 11.07
C SER A 90 3.33 4.93 9.68
N ILE A 91 4.63 4.77 9.47
CA ILE A 91 5.26 5.05 8.17
C ILE A 91 5.09 3.83 7.26
N ILE A 92 4.58 4.04 6.07
CA ILE A 92 4.44 2.99 5.05
C ILE A 92 5.82 2.65 4.50
N ILE A 93 6.38 1.50 4.88
CA ILE A 93 7.67 1.00 4.43
C ILE A 93 7.57 0.14 3.16
N TYR A 94 6.41 -0.44 2.92
CA TYR A 94 6.17 -1.24 1.72
C TYR A 94 4.72 -1.11 1.23
N LYS A 95 4.56 -1.13 -0.08
CA LYS A 95 3.27 -1.23 -0.77
C LYS A 95 3.40 -2.21 -1.92
N SER A 96 2.44 -3.12 -2.07
CA SER A 96 2.44 -4.07 -3.18
C SER A 96 2.43 -3.34 -4.55
N LYS A 97 3.25 -3.83 -5.48
CA LYS A 97 3.43 -3.21 -6.80
C LYS A 97 2.14 -3.17 -7.64
N HIS A 98 1.32 -4.20 -7.51
CA HIS A 98 0.10 -4.36 -8.30
C HIS A 98 -1.13 -4.43 -7.42
N LYS A 99 -2.20 -3.78 -7.85
CA LYS A 99 -3.53 -3.93 -7.27
C LYS A 99 -4.02 -5.36 -7.45
N GLN A 100 -4.44 -5.99 -6.37
CA GLN A 100 -5.00 -7.34 -6.40
C GLN A 100 -6.52 -7.29 -6.55
N ILE A 101 -7.11 -8.38 -7.03
CA ILE A 101 -8.56 -8.51 -7.20
C ILE A 101 -9.27 -8.66 -5.86
N GLY A 102 -10.44 -8.03 -5.70
CA GLY A 102 -11.18 -7.99 -4.43
C GLY A 102 -11.59 -9.35 -3.88
N LYS A 103 -11.83 -10.33 -4.74
CA LYS A 103 -12.18 -11.70 -4.33
C LYS A 103 -11.03 -12.47 -3.67
N LYS A 104 -9.78 -12.06 -3.85
CA LYS A 104 -8.62 -12.80 -3.39
C LYS A 104 -8.46 -12.71 -1.87
N HIS A 105 -8.17 -13.82 -1.20
CA HIS A 105 -7.91 -13.87 0.23
C HIS A 105 -6.60 -13.12 0.57
N ASP A 106 -6.57 -12.40 1.69
CA ASP A 106 -5.49 -11.50 2.08
C ASP A 106 -4.18 -12.26 2.29
N TYR A 107 -4.22 -13.41 2.92
CA TYR A 107 -3.06 -14.31 3.06
C TYR A 107 -2.44 -14.72 1.72
N ASN A 108 -3.25 -14.98 0.69
CA ASN A 108 -2.75 -15.31 -0.64
C ASN A 108 -2.12 -14.10 -1.34
N ILE A 109 -2.56 -12.89 -1.01
CA ILE A 109 -1.95 -11.65 -1.47
C ILE A 109 -0.59 -11.49 -0.82
N TYR A 110 -0.52 -11.69 0.48
CA TYR A 110 0.73 -11.64 1.24
C TYR A 110 1.76 -12.64 0.72
N LYS A 111 1.43 -13.93 0.59
CA LYS A 111 2.33 -14.96 0.06
C LYS A 111 3.00 -14.57 -1.27
N LYS A 112 2.26 -13.87 -2.14
CA LYS A 112 2.77 -13.49 -3.46
C LYS A 112 3.51 -12.15 -3.49
N ASN A 113 3.24 -11.29 -2.53
CA ASN A 113 3.70 -9.90 -2.53
C ASN A 113 4.32 -9.48 -1.20
N HIS A 114 4.71 -10.44 -0.33
CA HIS A 114 5.32 -10.08 0.94
C HIS A 114 6.60 -9.25 0.72
N PRO A 115 6.82 -8.22 1.52
CA PRO A 115 8.07 -7.48 1.47
C PRO A 115 9.22 -8.41 1.83
N LYS A 116 10.38 -8.20 1.25
CA LYS A 116 11.61 -8.87 1.67
C LYS A 116 12.11 -8.26 2.97
N LEU A 117 11.47 -8.61 4.06
CA LEU A 117 11.88 -8.18 5.39
C LEU A 117 13.06 -9.04 5.88
N PRO A 118 13.96 -8.49 6.70
CA PRO A 118 14.95 -9.26 7.42
C PRO A 118 14.30 -10.38 8.23
N LYS A 119 14.99 -11.50 8.41
CA LYS A 119 14.45 -12.67 9.11
C LYS A 119 14.08 -12.40 10.58
N ASP A 120 14.77 -11.46 11.19
CA ASP A 120 14.64 -11.12 12.62
C ASP A 120 13.57 -10.03 12.86
N VAL A 121 12.96 -9.50 11.81
CA VAL A 121 11.87 -8.51 11.94
C VAL A 121 10.57 -9.21 12.31
N MET A 122 10.02 -8.85 13.46
CA MET A 122 8.71 -9.32 13.88
C MET A 122 7.63 -8.74 12.97
N SER A 123 6.86 -9.61 12.33
CA SER A 123 5.73 -9.20 11.49
C SER A 123 4.43 -9.49 12.21
N MET A 124 3.61 -8.46 12.40
CA MET A 124 2.28 -8.56 13.00
C MET A 124 1.20 -8.49 11.93
N PHE A 125 0.19 -9.30 12.08
CA PHE A 125 -0.95 -9.43 11.18
C PHE A 125 -2.25 -9.34 11.98
N ASP A 126 -3.32 -8.85 11.35
CA ASP A 126 -4.65 -8.95 11.92
C ASP A 126 -5.14 -10.42 11.94
N LEU A 127 -5.97 -10.78 12.92
CA LEU A 127 -6.52 -12.14 13.11
C LEU A 127 -7.32 -12.66 11.90
N GLY A 128 -7.70 -11.80 10.97
CA GLY A 128 -8.39 -12.15 9.73
C GLY A 128 -7.49 -12.52 8.55
N PHE A 129 -6.17 -12.59 8.77
CA PHE A 129 -5.17 -12.79 7.73
C PHE A 129 -5.05 -14.25 7.25
#